data_ae3836866fea230d43f82357853e4da1
#
_entry.id   ae3836866fea230d43f82357853e4da1
#
_cell.length_a   1.000
_cell.length_b   1.000
_cell.length_c   1.000
_cell.angle_alpha   90.00
_cell.angle_beta   90.00
_cell.angle_gamma   90.00
#
_symmetry.space_group_name_H-M   'P 1'
#
loop_
_entity.id
_entity.type
_entity.pdbx_description
1 polymer ?
#
loop_
_entity_poly.entity_id
_entity_poly.type
_entity_poly.pdbx_seq_one_letter_code
_entity_poly.pdbx_strand_id
1 'polypeptide(L)'
;MRATVMYAAHDVRVERVPDACLVESTDALVTVTRACICGSDLWPYNSMAPSADGNRMGHEFIGRVEDVGVDVRTVKKGDLVVAPFAWSDGTCEFCRQGLQTSCLHGGFWGGKKLDGGQGEAVRVPLADGTLVRLPVGPDHELMPSLLTLTDVMGTGHHAARAAQVAAGKIAAVVGDGAVGLCGVIAARRLGAERVIILGRHPARISLAREFGATDVVSERGEDAINRVKELTKGLGAHSVLECVGHDEAMLTALSIVRAGGAVGRVGVPQHREIPAAVPSFFRNITIAGGPAPVRAYIEELLPDVMEGRIQPGRVFDSVVNLDGVPDGYRAMNERKSIKVMIKP
;
A
#
# COMPACT_ATOMS: atom_id res chain seq x y z
N MET A 1 -27.07 2.18 -0.50
CA MET A 1 -26.06 1.49 0.30
C MET A 1 -25.44 2.42 1.34
N ARG A 2 -24.71 1.89 2.35
CA ARG A 2 -23.92 2.70 3.27
C ARG A 2 -22.47 2.76 2.79
N ALA A 3 -21.83 3.92 2.96
CA ALA A 3 -20.43 4.10 2.62
C ALA A 3 -19.77 5.18 3.48
N THR A 4 -18.45 5.14 3.57
CA THR A 4 -17.63 6.17 4.21
C THR A 4 -17.46 7.35 3.27
N VAL A 5 -17.78 8.55 3.76
CA VAL A 5 -17.62 9.81 3.06
C VAL A 5 -16.82 10.78 3.92
N MET A 6 -15.82 11.41 3.34
CA MET A 6 -15.02 12.46 3.99
C MET A 6 -15.43 13.82 3.45
N TYR A 7 -15.84 14.74 4.34
CA TYR A 7 -16.34 16.08 3.99
C TYR A 7 -15.33 17.19 4.22
N ALA A 8 -14.42 16.99 5.17
CA ALA A 8 -13.37 17.95 5.52
C ALA A 8 -12.28 17.24 6.34
N ALA A 9 -11.24 17.96 6.68
CA ALA A 9 -10.27 17.47 7.66
C ALA A 9 -10.98 17.08 8.97
N HIS A 10 -10.69 15.86 9.44
CA HIS A 10 -11.29 15.21 10.62
C HIS A 10 -12.83 14.96 10.55
N ASP A 11 -13.46 15.20 9.41
CA ASP A 11 -14.89 14.96 9.21
C ASP A 11 -15.12 13.76 8.27
N VAL A 12 -15.13 12.59 8.86
CA VAL A 12 -15.42 11.30 8.19
C VAL A 12 -16.73 10.77 8.75
N ARG A 13 -17.64 10.43 7.87
CA ARG A 13 -18.99 9.94 8.21
C ARG A 13 -19.30 8.65 7.47
N VAL A 14 -20.16 7.82 8.07
CA VAL A 14 -20.79 6.69 7.39
C VAL A 14 -22.26 7.03 7.18
N GLU A 15 -22.68 7.05 5.95
CA GLU A 15 -24.02 7.50 5.60
C GLU A 15 -24.62 6.75 4.41
N ARG A 16 -25.90 6.97 4.16
CA ARG A 16 -26.58 6.44 3.00
C ARG A 16 -26.22 7.25 1.75
N VAL A 17 -25.81 6.55 0.73
CA VAL A 17 -25.39 7.06 -0.56
C VAL A 17 -26.11 6.30 -1.67
N PRO A 18 -26.18 6.79 -2.91
CA PRO A 18 -26.69 6.02 -4.04
C PRO A 18 -26.01 4.65 -4.13
N ASP A 19 -26.78 3.63 -4.51
CA ASP A 19 -26.25 2.30 -4.68
C ASP A 19 -25.25 2.25 -5.85
N ALA A 20 -24.21 1.44 -5.71
CA ALA A 20 -23.30 1.15 -6.80
C ALA A 20 -24.05 0.39 -7.90
N CYS A 21 -23.78 0.72 -9.15
CA CYS A 21 -24.40 0.08 -10.31
C CYS A 21 -23.40 -0.05 -11.47
N LEU A 22 -23.66 -0.98 -12.38
CA LEU A 22 -22.93 -1.09 -13.64
C LEU A 22 -23.26 0.15 -14.51
N VAL A 23 -22.23 0.76 -15.10
CA VAL A 23 -22.34 1.92 -15.99
C VAL A 23 -21.86 1.54 -17.39
N GLU A 24 -20.73 0.83 -17.46
CA GLU A 24 -20.11 0.40 -18.72
C GLU A 24 -20.19 -1.12 -18.86
N SER A 25 -20.14 -1.60 -20.11
CA SER A 25 -20.16 -3.04 -20.40
C SER A 25 -18.96 -3.82 -19.86
N THR A 26 -17.90 -3.13 -19.46
CA THR A 26 -16.66 -3.69 -18.89
C THR A 26 -16.59 -3.62 -17.37
N ASP A 27 -17.66 -3.15 -16.72
CA ASP A 27 -17.70 -3.00 -15.26
C ASP A 27 -18.03 -4.31 -14.54
N ALA A 28 -17.65 -4.38 -13.27
CA ALA A 28 -18.21 -5.33 -12.32
C ALA A 28 -18.82 -4.58 -11.12
N LEU A 29 -19.89 -5.13 -10.55
CA LEU A 29 -20.44 -4.74 -9.26
C LEU A 29 -19.94 -5.72 -8.21
N VAL A 30 -19.30 -5.19 -7.16
CA VAL A 30 -18.68 -6.00 -6.11
C VAL A 30 -19.27 -5.64 -4.75
N THR A 31 -19.86 -6.62 -4.07
CA THR A 31 -20.24 -6.51 -2.64
C THR A 31 -18.99 -6.67 -1.80
N VAL A 32 -18.64 -5.64 -1.03
CA VAL A 32 -17.39 -5.62 -0.25
C VAL A 32 -17.50 -6.54 0.96
N THR A 33 -16.53 -7.42 1.14
CA THR A 33 -16.46 -8.32 2.31
C THR A 33 -15.39 -7.87 3.30
N ARG A 34 -14.33 -7.25 2.81
CA ARG A 34 -13.24 -6.66 3.60
C ARG A 34 -12.72 -5.42 2.90
N ALA A 35 -12.49 -4.39 3.68
CA ALA A 35 -11.77 -3.20 3.26
C ALA A 35 -10.81 -2.75 4.36
N CYS A 36 -10.06 -1.68 4.14
CA CYS A 36 -9.24 -1.11 5.20
C CYS A 36 -9.01 0.38 5.01
N ILE A 37 -8.46 1.01 6.05
CA ILE A 37 -7.98 2.39 6.02
C ILE A 37 -6.50 2.37 5.64
N CYS A 38 -6.11 3.16 4.64
CA CYS A 38 -4.72 3.33 4.23
C CYS A 38 -4.05 4.51 4.96
N GLY A 39 -2.72 4.45 5.09
CA GLY A 39 -1.94 5.59 5.56
C GLY A 39 -2.07 6.83 4.66
N SER A 40 -2.29 6.64 3.35
CA SER A 40 -2.53 7.73 2.40
C SER A 40 -3.88 8.43 2.62
N ASP A 41 -4.89 7.74 3.16
CA ASP A 41 -6.18 8.35 3.52
C ASP A 41 -6.04 9.38 4.64
N LEU A 42 -4.96 9.30 5.42
CA LEU A 42 -4.71 10.26 6.52
C LEU A 42 -4.24 11.63 6.00
N TRP A 43 -3.79 11.75 4.77
CA TRP A 43 -3.47 13.04 4.17
C TRP A 43 -4.72 13.90 4.03
N PRO A 44 -5.75 13.49 3.27
CA PRO A 44 -6.99 14.25 3.21
C PRO A 44 -7.68 14.32 4.59
N TYR A 45 -7.57 13.29 5.44
CA TYR A 45 -8.09 13.34 6.81
C TYR A 45 -7.52 14.49 7.63
N ASN A 46 -6.28 14.92 7.39
CA ASN A 46 -5.66 16.03 8.10
C ASN A 46 -5.72 17.38 7.36
N SER A 47 -5.99 17.38 6.05
CA SER A 47 -5.79 18.61 5.24
C SER A 47 -6.87 18.91 4.22
N MET A 48 -7.91 18.06 4.08
CA MET A 48 -8.97 18.27 3.10
C MET A 48 -9.76 19.53 3.43
N ALA A 49 -9.87 20.44 2.45
CA ALA A 49 -10.76 21.58 2.55
C ALA A 49 -12.23 21.11 2.57
N PRO A 50 -13.14 21.84 3.26
CA PRO A 50 -14.56 21.49 3.29
C PRO A 50 -15.16 21.32 1.89
N SER A 51 -15.95 20.26 1.70
CA SER A 51 -16.63 19.92 0.45
C SER A 51 -18.07 19.56 0.73
N ALA A 52 -19.02 20.21 0.06
CA ALA A 52 -20.44 19.92 0.22
C ALA A 52 -20.83 18.51 -0.25
N ASP A 53 -20.16 18.01 -1.29
CA ASP A 53 -20.45 16.69 -1.88
C ASP A 53 -19.71 15.55 -1.18
N GLY A 54 -18.67 15.89 -0.40
CA GLY A 54 -17.77 14.90 0.19
C GLY A 54 -16.97 14.09 -0.84
N ASN A 55 -16.12 13.20 -0.34
CA ASN A 55 -15.37 12.22 -1.14
C ASN A 55 -15.65 10.82 -0.63
N ARG A 56 -16.03 9.89 -1.52
CA ARG A 56 -16.11 8.46 -1.21
C ARG A 56 -14.72 7.94 -0.86
N MET A 57 -14.59 7.17 0.21
CA MET A 57 -13.31 6.73 0.74
C MET A 57 -13.04 5.25 0.49
N GLY A 58 -11.74 4.92 0.45
CA GLY A 58 -11.23 3.54 0.38
C GLY A 58 -10.81 3.11 -1.03
N HIS A 59 -9.61 2.56 -1.08
CA HIS A 59 -9.00 2.04 -2.31
C HIS A 59 -8.43 0.62 -2.12
N GLU A 60 -8.66 0.02 -0.97
CA GLU A 60 -8.21 -1.33 -0.63
C GLU A 60 -9.42 -2.18 -0.22
N PHE A 61 -9.80 -3.16 -1.04
CA PHE A 61 -10.93 -4.03 -0.72
C PHE A 61 -10.85 -5.41 -1.38
N ILE A 62 -11.53 -6.34 -0.76
CA ILE A 62 -11.86 -7.67 -1.26
C ILE A 62 -13.39 -7.79 -1.23
N GLY A 63 -13.98 -8.39 -2.25
CA GLY A 63 -15.42 -8.58 -2.28
C GLY A 63 -15.87 -9.70 -3.18
N ARG A 64 -17.17 -9.96 -3.18
CA ARG A 64 -17.84 -10.92 -4.05
C ARG A 64 -18.44 -10.20 -5.24
N VAL A 65 -18.18 -10.69 -6.42
CA VAL A 65 -18.82 -10.20 -7.65
C VAL A 65 -20.31 -10.49 -7.58
N GLU A 66 -21.12 -9.44 -7.61
CA GLU A 66 -22.60 -9.51 -7.60
C GLU A 66 -23.16 -9.52 -9.02
N ASP A 67 -22.57 -8.72 -9.90
CA ASP A 67 -22.96 -8.63 -11.30
C ASP A 67 -21.79 -8.17 -12.17
N VAL A 68 -21.86 -8.42 -13.49
CA VAL A 68 -20.82 -8.04 -14.45
C VAL A 68 -21.45 -7.52 -15.74
N GLY A 69 -20.78 -6.57 -16.37
CA GLY A 69 -21.12 -6.10 -17.70
C GLY A 69 -20.90 -7.17 -18.78
N VAL A 70 -21.57 -7.02 -19.91
CA VAL A 70 -21.60 -8.04 -20.97
C VAL A 70 -20.26 -8.33 -21.63
N ASP A 71 -19.28 -7.43 -21.49
CA ASP A 71 -17.92 -7.59 -22.05
C ASP A 71 -16.89 -8.16 -21.05
N VAL A 72 -17.28 -8.36 -19.79
CA VAL A 72 -16.38 -8.97 -18.77
C VAL A 72 -16.19 -10.46 -19.03
N ARG A 73 -14.95 -10.94 -18.97
CA ARG A 73 -14.58 -12.32 -19.32
C ARG A 73 -13.82 -13.07 -18.21
N THR A 74 -13.07 -12.37 -17.35
CA THR A 74 -12.14 -13.00 -16.39
C THR A 74 -12.78 -13.32 -15.04
N VAL A 75 -13.86 -12.65 -14.70
CA VAL A 75 -14.62 -12.85 -13.45
C VAL A 75 -16.11 -12.99 -13.73
N LYS A 76 -16.83 -13.61 -12.80
CA LYS A 76 -18.29 -13.83 -12.91
C LYS A 76 -18.96 -13.69 -11.55
N LYS A 77 -20.28 -13.55 -11.54
CA LYS A 77 -21.12 -13.54 -10.33
C LYS A 77 -20.75 -14.69 -9.39
N GLY A 78 -20.52 -14.35 -8.13
CA GLY A 78 -20.15 -15.27 -7.05
C GLY A 78 -18.64 -15.41 -6.82
N ASP A 79 -17.80 -15.01 -7.76
CA ASP A 79 -16.33 -15.04 -7.55
C ASP A 79 -15.93 -14.11 -6.40
N LEU A 80 -15.01 -14.56 -5.55
CA LEU A 80 -14.33 -13.68 -4.59
C LEU A 80 -13.12 -13.06 -5.29
N VAL A 81 -13.00 -11.73 -5.21
CA VAL A 81 -12.00 -10.96 -5.95
C VAL A 81 -11.24 -9.99 -5.04
N VAL A 82 -9.97 -9.78 -5.36
CA VAL A 82 -9.15 -8.71 -4.79
C VAL A 82 -8.98 -7.60 -5.83
N ALA A 83 -9.13 -6.35 -5.40
CA ALA A 83 -8.96 -5.17 -6.23
C ALA A 83 -7.69 -4.42 -5.82
N PRO A 84 -6.75 -4.13 -6.75
CA PRO A 84 -5.61 -3.25 -6.47
C PRO A 84 -6.09 -1.82 -6.22
N PHE A 85 -5.27 -1.00 -5.57
CA PHE A 85 -5.62 0.39 -5.24
C PHE A 85 -5.82 1.32 -6.45
N ALA A 86 -5.47 0.84 -7.65
CA ALA A 86 -5.71 1.52 -8.92
C ALA A 86 -6.37 0.55 -9.90
N TRP A 87 -7.38 1.00 -10.63
CA TRP A 87 -8.03 0.24 -11.69
C TRP A 87 -7.38 0.50 -13.04
N SER A 88 -7.40 -0.48 -13.95
CA SER A 88 -6.67 -0.44 -15.21
C SER A 88 -7.32 -1.30 -16.29
N ASP A 89 -7.03 -1.03 -17.58
CA ASP A 89 -7.56 -1.79 -18.70
C ASP A 89 -6.84 -3.12 -18.96
N GLY A 90 -5.63 -3.31 -18.42
CA GLY A 90 -4.82 -4.51 -18.65
C GLY A 90 -4.25 -4.63 -20.08
N THR A 91 -4.58 -3.73 -21.03
CA THR A 91 -4.32 -3.90 -22.45
C THR A 91 -3.48 -2.79 -23.09
N CYS A 92 -3.43 -1.60 -22.51
CA CYS A 92 -2.60 -0.52 -23.04
C CYS A 92 -1.10 -0.81 -22.91
N GLU A 93 -0.29 0.01 -23.54
CA GLU A 93 1.17 -0.15 -23.55
C GLU A 93 1.75 -0.25 -22.15
N PHE A 94 1.33 0.60 -21.21
CA PHE A 94 1.83 0.60 -19.84
C PHE A 94 1.37 -0.63 -19.05
N CYS A 95 0.12 -1.05 -19.21
CA CYS A 95 -0.37 -2.26 -18.57
C CYS A 95 0.41 -3.51 -19.01
N ARG A 96 0.71 -3.63 -20.31
CA ARG A 96 1.52 -4.75 -20.83
C ARG A 96 2.95 -4.76 -20.34
N GLN A 97 3.48 -3.61 -19.93
CA GLN A 97 4.80 -3.49 -19.30
C GLN A 97 4.76 -3.69 -17.77
N GLY A 98 3.59 -4.01 -17.19
CA GLY A 98 3.42 -4.16 -15.75
C GLY A 98 3.32 -2.83 -14.99
N LEU A 99 2.95 -1.74 -15.66
CA LEU A 99 2.81 -0.39 -15.07
C LEU A 99 1.33 0.04 -15.02
N GLN A 100 0.47 -0.76 -14.39
CA GLN A 100 -0.97 -0.53 -14.34
C GLN A 100 -1.36 0.81 -13.70
N THR A 101 -0.57 1.33 -12.75
CA THR A 101 -0.78 2.66 -12.16
C THR A 101 -0.54 3.82 -13.13
N SER A 102 0.02 3.54 -14.30
CA SER A 102 0.18 4.48 -15.43
C SER A 102 -0.75 4.15 -16.60
N CYS A 103 -1.80 3.34 -16.38
CA CYS A 103 -2.75 2.96 -17.41
C CYS A 103 -3.38 4.19 -18.07
N LEU A 104 -3.45 4.20 -19.41
CA LEU A 104 -4.02 5.31 -20.19
C LEU A 104 -5.51 5.52 -19.92
N HIS A 105 -6.23 4.46 -19.55
CA HIS A 105 -7.67 4.47 -19.32
C HIS A 105 -8.04 4.18 -17.87
N GLY A 106 -7.02 4.02 -17.00
CA GLY A 106 -7.17 3.67 -15.60
C GLY A 106 -7.32 4.86 -14.67
N GLY A 107 -7.33 4.58 -13.38
CA GLY A 107 -7.44 5.61 -12.34
C GLY A 107 -7.36 5.05 -10.94
N PHE A 108 -7.69 5.91 -9.97
CA PHE A 108 -7.68 5.60 -8.55
C PHE A 108 -9.10 5.62 -8.01
N TRP A 109 -9.36 4.81 -6.98
CA TRP A 109 -10.67 4.72 -6.32
C TRP A 109 -11.02 6.00 -5.57
N GLY A 110 -12.32 6.19 -5.38
CA GLY A 110 -12.86 7.25 -4.54
C GLY A 110 -13.03 8.59 -5.23
N GLY A 111 -13.23 9.62 -4.42
CA GLY A 111 -13.54 10.96 -4.89
C GLY A 111 -15.04 11.20 -5.08
N LYS A 112 -15.40 12.10 -6.00
CA LYS A 112 -16.79 12.51 -6.21
C LYS A 112 -17.56 11.66 -7.24
N LYS A 113 -16.83 10.97 -8.13
CA LYS A 113 -17.40 10.30 -9.32
C LYS A 113 -17.35 8.79 -9.28
N LEU A 114 -16.56 8.23 -8.39
CA LEU A 114 -16.39 6.78 -8.22
C LEU A 114 -16.69 6.36 -6.79
N ASP A 115 -17.19 5.15 -6.65
CA ASP A 115 -17.32 4.54 -5.33
C ASP A 115 -15.93 4.32 -4.71
N GLY A 116 -15.88 4.35 -3.39
CA GLY A 116 -14.73 3.89 -2.62
C GLY A 116 -15.01 2.53 -2.00
N GLY A 117 -13.97 1.77 -1.76
CA GLY A 117 -14.07 0.42 -1.18
C GLY A 117 -14.47 0.39 0.31
N GLN A 118 -14.53 1.54 1.01
CA GLN A 118 -15.02 1.61 2.39
C GLN A 118 -16.54 1.77 2.42
N GLY A 119 -17.27 0.80 1.87
CA GLY A 119 -18.72 0.76 1.76
C GLY A 119 -19.25 -0.66 1.56
N GLU A 120 -20.58 -0.81 1.48
CA GLU A 120 -21.22 -2.12 1.31
C GLU A 120 -20.99 -2.71 -0.08
N ALA A 121 -20.88 -1.86 -1.10
CA ALA A 121 -20.64 -2.28 -2.49
C ALA A 121 -19.82 -1.23 -3.24
N VAL A 122 -19.21 -1.62 -4.36
CA VAL A 122 -18.39 -0.77 -5.21
C VAL A 122 -18.54 -1.18 -6.68
N ARG A 123 -18.68 -0.19 -7.56
CA ARG A 123 -18.51 -0.37 -9.00
C ARG A 123 -17.02 -0.46 -9.33
N VAL A 124 -16.62 -1.49 -10.06
CA VAL A 124 -15.24 -1.71 -10.52
C VAL A 124 -15.17 -1.48 -12.02
N PRO A 125 -14.59 -0.36 -12.49
CA PRO A 125 -14.34 -0.15 -13.90
C PRO A 125 -13.31 -1.12 -14.46
N LEU A 126 -13.42 -1.46 -15.76
CA LEU A 126 -12.43 -2.28 -16.47
C LEU A 126 -12.09 -3.56 -15.71
N ALA A 127 -13.13 -4.31 -15.33
CA ALA A 127 -13.04 -5.43 -14.38
C ALA A 127 -11.96 -6.47 -14.76
N ASP A 128 -11.82 -6.80 -16.04
CA ASP A 128 -10.85 -7.79 -16.53
C ASP A 128 -9.39 -7.36 -16.33
N GLY A 129 -9.08 -6.08 -16.48
CA GLY A 129 -7.75 -5.54 -16.24
C GLY A 129 -7.47 -5.23 -14.77
N THR A 130 -8.52 -5.12 -13.96
CA THR A 130 -8.44 -4.68 -12.57
C THR A 130 -8.48 -5.83 -11.58
N LEU A 131 -9.50 -6.67 -11.64
CA LEU A 131 -9.78 -7.68 -10.61
C LEU A 131 -8.91 -8.93 -10.76
N VAL A 132 -8.58 -9.53 -9.61
CA VAL A 132 -7.95 -10.86 -9.55
C VAL A 132 -8.82 -11.77 -8.69
N ARG A 133 -9.18 -12.94 -9.23
CA ARG A 133 -9.96 -13.93 -8.50
C ARG A 133 -9.12 -14.59 -7.42
N LEU A 134 -9.69 -14.73 -6.22
CA LEU A 134 -9.09 -15.43 -5.10
C LEU A 134 -9.58 -16.90 -5.07
N PRO A 135 -8.69 -17.87 -4.79
CA PRO A 135 -9.03 -19.29 -4.76
C PRO A 135 -9.64 -19.76 -3.43
N VAL A 136 -10.22 -18.84 -2.64
CA VAL A 136 -10.75 -19.11 -1.29
C VAL A 136 -12.12 -18.48 -1.09
N GLY A 137 -12.82 -18.87 -0.02
CA GLY A 137 -14.07 -18.24 0.39
C GLY A 137 -13.88 -16.97 1.25
N PRO A 138 -14.95 -16.19 1.49
CA PRO A 138 -14.87 -14.87 2.16
C PRO A 138 -14.53 -14.95 3.66
N ASP A 139 -14.65 -16.11 4.28
CA ASP A 139 -14.36 -16.33 5.70
C ASP A 139 -13.03 -17.06 5.95
N HIS A 140 -12.21 -17.18 4.90
CA HIS A 140 -10.91 -17.84 5.02
C HIS A 140 -9.98 -17.08 5.97
N GLU A 141 -9.20 -17.81 6.77
CA GLU A 141 -8.30 -17.25 7.80
C GLU A 141 -7.22 -16.31 7.22
N LEU A 142 -6.83 -16.52 5.96
CA LEU A 142 -5.85 -15.68 5.27
C LEU A 142 -6.41 -14.34 4.76
N MET A 143 -7.71 -14.04 4.97
CA MET A 143 -8.30 -12.79 4.47
C MET A 143 -7.53 -11.52 4.86
N PRO A 144 -6.98 -11.38 6.08
CA PRO A 144 -6.15 -10.23 6.40
C PRO A 144 -4.90 -10.15 5.52
N SER A 145 -4.22 -11.27 5.27
CA SER A 145 -3.03 -11.29 4.40
C SER A 145 -3.39 -11.03 2.93
N LEU A 146 -4.49 -11.60 2.46
CA LEU A 146 -5.01 -11.35 1.10
C LEU A 146 -5.39 -9.89 0.88
N LEU A 147 -5.97 -9.24 1.90
CA LEU A 147 -6.32 -7.82 1.82
C LEU A 147 -5.09 -6.93 1.66
N THR A 148 -3.93 -7.29 2.19
CA THR A 148 -2.70 -6.51 1.99
C THR A 148 -2.21 -6.51 0.54
N LEU A 149 -2.64 -7.49 -0.26
CA LEU A 149 -2.31 -7.57 -1.69
C LEU A 149 -3.01 -6.48 -2.53
N THR A 150 -3.99 -5.78 -1.96
CA THR A 150 -4.65 -4.64 -2.62
C THR A 150 -3.73 -3.43 -2.74
N ASP A 151 -2.77 -3.29 -1.79
CA ASP A 151 -1.84 -2.16 -1.72
C ASP A 151 -0.54 -2.52 -0.99
N VAL A 152 -0.56 -2.52 0.37
CA VAL A 152 0.63 -2.35 1.21
C VAL A 152 1.71 -3.43 1.02
N MET A 153 1.32 -4.69 0.73
CA MET A 153 2.30 -5.74 0.45
C MET A 153 2.94 -5.54 -0.93
N GLY A 154 2.12 -5.23 -1.95
CA GLY A 154 2.60 -4.91 -3.30
C GLY A 154 3.46 -3.65 -3.32
N THR A 155 3.08 -2.63 -2.54
CA THR A 155 3.82 -1.37 -2.41
C THR A 155 5.17 -1.56 -1.72
N GLY A 156 5.21 -2.32 -0.62
CA GLY A 156 6.48 -2.70 0.02
C GLY A 156 7.38 -3.54 -0.89
N HIS A 157 6.78 -4.45 -1.68
CA HIS A 157 7.49 -5.22 -2.68
C HIS A 157 8.06 -4.35 -3.80
N HIS A 158 7.28 -3.39 -4.30
CA HIS A 158 7.74 -2.43 -5.30
C HIS A 158 8.93 -1.59 -4.81
N ALA A 159 8.87 -1.10 -3.56
CA ALA A 159 9.99 -0.39 -2.94
C ALA A 159 11.26 -1.24 -2.94
N ALA A 160 11.15 -2.53 -2.57
CA ALA A 160 12.28 -3.44 -2.54
C ALA A 160 12.83 -3.74 -3.95
N ARG A 161 11.95 -3.93 -4.96
CA ARG A 161 12.36 -4.10 -6.37
C ARG A 161 13.04 -2.83 -6.91
N ALA A 162 12.45 -1.66 -6.68
CA ALA A 162 13.00 -0.38 -7.11
C ALA A 162 14.35 -0.06 -6.42
N ALA A 163 14.51 -0.44 -5.15
CA ALA A 163 15.77 -0.36 -4.41
C ALA A 163 16.78 -1.45 -4.81
N GLN A 164 16.48 -2.30 -5.79
CA GLN A 164 17.37 -3.37 -6.27
C GLN A 164 17.83 -4.32 -5.14
N VAL A 165 16.92 -4.67 -4.22
CA VAL A 165 17.21 -5.67 -3.18
C VAL A 165 17.55 -7.01 -3.83
N ALA A 166 18.60 -7.67 -3.34
CA ALA A 166 19.04 -8.97 -3.83
C ALA A 166 19.78 -9.75 -2.74
N ALA A 167 20.03 -11.03 -3.00
CA ALA A 167 20.78 -11.90 -2.11
C ALA A 167 22.16 -11.32 -1.73
N GLY A 168 22.54 -11.44 -0.46
CA GLY A 168 23.80 -10.94 0.08
C GLY A 168 23.87 -9.42 0.26
N LYS A 169 22.81 -8.68 -0.05
CA LYS A 169 22.75 -7.21 0.14
C LYS A 169 22.19 -6.83 1.51
N ILE A 170 22.58 -5.65 1.98
CA ILE A 170 21.99 -5.00 3.15
C ILE A 170 20.89 -4.07 2.64
N ALA A 171 19.67 -4.28 3.13
CA ALA A 171 18.52 -3.38 2.89
C ALA A 171 18.26 -2.54 4.15
N ALA A 172 17.89 -1.27 3.96
CA ALA A 172 17.36 -0.42 5.01
C ALA A 172 15.94 0.04 4.64
N VAL A 173 15.04 0.04 5.62
CA VAL A 173 13.64 0.46 5.42
C VAL A 173 13.39 1.69 6.28
N VAL A 174 13.07 2.81 5.65
CA VAL A 174 12.74 4.08 6.31
C VAL A 174 11.23 4.15 6.50
N GLY A 175 10.80 4.03 7.76
CA GLY A 175 9.40 4.04 8.17
C GLY A 175 8.90 2.70 8.71
N ASP A 176 8.20 2.72 9.85
CA ASP A 176 7.62 1.57 10.54
C ASP A 176 6.08 1.48 10.38
N GLY A 177 5.52 2.10 9.34
CA GLY A 177 4.12 1.96 8.95
C GLY A 177 3.86 0.63 8.22
N ALA A 178 2.61 0.36 7.85
CA ALA A 178 2.22 -0.90 7.20
C ALA A 178 3.03 -1.18 5.92
N VAL A 179 3.28 -0.16 5.08
CA VAL A 179 4.11 -0.30 3.87
C VAL A 179 5.56 -0.64 4.22
N GLY A 180 6.16 0.03 5.22
CA GLY A 180 7.53 -0.26 5.65
C GLY A 180 7.66 -1.66 6.24
N LEU A 181 6.69 -2.11 7.05
CA LEU A 181 6.63 -3.48 7.58
C LEU A 181 6.51 -4.51 6.45
N CYS A 182 5.67 -4.28 5.45
CA CYS A 182 5.60 -5.10 4.23
C CYS A 182 6.90 -5.01 3.41
N GLY A 183 7.58 -3.87 3.43
CA GLY A 183 8.92 -3.70 2.83
C GLY A 183 9.98 -4.59 3.50
N VAL A 184 9.89 -4.81 4.82
CA VAL A 184 10.76 -5.77 5.53
C VAL A 184 10.51 -7.19 5.01
N ILE A 185 9.23 -7.61 4.90
CA ILE A 185 8.87 -8.91 4.32
C ILE A 185 9.45 -9.03 2.90
N ALA A 186 9.24 -8.02 2.07
CA ALA A 186 9.70 -8.01 0.68
C ALA A 186 11.23 -8.08 0.57
N ALA A 187 11.96 -7.34 1.40
CA ALA A 187 13.42 -7.37 1.42
C ALA A 187 13.95 -8.77 1.80
N ARG A 188 13.36 -9.41 2.80
CA ARG A 188 13.70 -10.81 3.17
C ARG A 188 13.37 -11.79 2.06
N ARG A 189 12.18 -11.68 1.47
CA ARG A 189 11.72 -12.50 0.35
C ARG A 189 12.68 -12.43 -0.85
N LEU A 190 13.21 -11.24 -1.13
CA LEU A 190 14.19 -11.03 -2.22
C LEU A 190 15.62 -11.39 -1.82
N GLY A 191 15.85 -11.95 -0.62
CA GLY A 191 17.11 -12.51 -0.20
C GLY A 191 18.07 -11.53 0.47
N ALA A 192 17.63 -10.36 0.93
CA ALA A 192 18.50 -9.47 1.72
C ALA A 192 19.10 -10.22 2.91
N GLU A 193 20.41 -10.13 3.05
CA GLU A 193 21.16 -10.76 4.16
C GLU A 193 20.82 -10.07 5.50
N ARG A 194 20.80 -8.73 5.47
CA ARG A 194 20.42 -7.91 6.62
C ARG A 194 19.33 -6.94 6.21
N VAL A 195 18.38 -6.73 7.13
CA VAL A 195 17.31 -5.75 6.98
C VAL A 195 17.30 -4.84 8.20
N ILE A 196 17.64 -3.57 7.99
CA ILE A 196 17.66 -2.53 9.01
C ILE A 196 16.35 -1.75 8.93
N ILE A 197 15.52 -1.79 9.97
CA ILE A 197 14.30 -0.96 10.05
C ILE A 197 14.56 0.33 10.82
N LEU A 198 14.23 1.47 10.22
CA LEU A 198 14.24 2.78 10.88
C LEU A 198 12.83 3.09 11.38
N GLY A 199 12.63 2.90 12.67
CA GLY A 199 11.32 3.04 13.34
C GLY A 199 11.47 3.07 14.84
N ARG A 200 10.47 3.59 15.56
CA ARG A 200 10.56 3.79 17.02
C ARG A 200 9.34 3.31 17.83
N HIS A 201 8.26 2.91 17.16
CA HIS A 201 7.06 2.48 17.86
C HIS A 201 7.22 1.01 18.31
N PRO A 202 7.21 0.70 19.63
CA PRO A 202 7.60 -0.63 20.13
C PRO A 202 6.82 -1.78 19.50
N ALA A 203 5.50 -1.68 19.37
CA ALA A 203 4.67 -2.72 18.76
C ALA A 203 5.03 -2.96 17.28
N ARG A 204 5.28 -1.88 16.52
CA ARG A 204 5.67 -1.95 15.10
C ARG A 204 7.07 -2.55 14.94
N ILE A 205 7.98 -2.21 15.83
CA ILE A 205 9.35 -2.78 15.85
C ILE A 205 9.34 -4.26 16.21
N SER A 206 8.49 -4.68 17.16
CA SER A 206 8.29 -6.11 17.45
C SER A 206 7.84 -6.86 16.20
N LEU A 207 6.82 -6.33 15.52
CA LEU A 207 6.32 -6.92 14.29
C LEU A 207 7.36 -6.91 13.15
N ALA A 208 8.15 -5.83 13.04
CA ALA A 208 9.24 -5.78 12.05
C ALA A 208 10.27 -6.90 12.26
N ARG A 209 10.63 -7.20 13.52
CA ARG A 209 11.53 -8.32 13.85
C ARG A 209 10.94 -9.67 13.47
N GLU A 210 9.66 -9.88 13.74
CA GLU A 210 8.95 -11.09 13.33
C GLU A 210 8.88 -11.24 11.81
N PHE A 211 8.80 -10.12 11.07
CA PHE A 211 8.88 -10.09 9.62
C PHE A 211 10.29 -10.25 9.05
N GLY A 212 11.31 -10.27 9.93
CA GLY A 212 12.68 -10.56 9.55
C GLY A 212 13.64 -9.36 9.56
N ALA A 213 13.27 -8.22 10.20
CA ALA A 213 14.25 -7.16 10.45
C ALA A 213 15.34 -7.67 11.40
N THR A 214 16.60 -7.51 10.98
CA THR A 214 17.76 -7.96 11.76
C THR A 214 18.26 -6.89 12.72
N ASP A 215 18.09 -5.62 12.34
CA ASP A 215 18.57 -4.47 13.10
C ASP A 215 17.48 -3.40 13.17
N VAL A 216 17.51 -2.61 14.24
CA VAL A 216 16.56 -1.52 14.49
C VAL A 216 17.35 -0.24 14.75
N VAL A 217 16.91 0.84 14.12
CA VAL A 217 17.39 2.20 14.34
C VAL A 217 16.21 3.05 14.79
N SER A 218 16.18 3.44 16.06
CA SER A 218 15.10 4.23 16.66
C SER A 218 15.37 5.73 16.64
N GLU A 219 16.61 6.09 16.40
CA GLU A 219 17.12 7.45 16.30
C GLU A 219 16.51 8.18 15.09
N ARG A 220 16.72 9.49 15.02
CA ARG A 220 16.25 10.37 13.92
C ARG A 220 17.40 11.27 13.46
N GLY A 221 17.21 11.84 12.26
CA GLY A 221 18.16 12.79 11.70
C GLY A 221 19.56 12.22 11.59
N GLU A 222 20.55 13.00 12.03
CA GLU A 222 21.96 12.65 11.89
C GLU A 222 22.36 11.42 12.74
N ASP A 223 21.75 11.24 13.91
CA ASP A 223 22.03 10.08 14.76
C ASP A 223 21.58 8.78 14.08
N ALA A 224 20.44 8.79 13.41
CA ALA A 224 19.97 7.64 12.63
C ALA A 224 20.93 7.33 11.48
N ILE A 225 21.42 8.35 10.77
CA ILE A 225 22.38 8.22 9.68
C ILE A 225 23.69 7.59 10.19
N ASN A 226 24.21 8.10 11.29
CA ASN A 226 25.44 7.62 11.92
C ASN A 226 25.26 6.17 12.38
N ARG A 227 24.12 5.84 13.00
CA ARG A 227 23.83 4.47 13.44
C ARG A 227 23.77 3.47 12.27
N VAL A 228 23.16 3.82 11.16
CA VAL A 228 23.16 2.97 9.95
C VAL A 228 24.59 2.82 9.41
N LYS A 229 25.38 3.89 9.37
CA LYS A 229 26.79 3.81 8.94
C LYS A 229 27.61 2.89 9.83
N GLU A 230 27.47 2.95 11.15
CA GLU A 230 28.11 2.01 12.08
C GLU A 230 27.75 0.56 11.75
N LEU A 231 26.44 0.26 11.59
CA LEU A 231 25.94 -1.07 11.26
C LEU A 231 26.44 -1.58 9.89
N THR A 232 26.86 -0.67 9.01
CA THR A 232 27.32 -0.96 7.64
C THR A 232 28.81 -0.67 7.42
N LYS A 233 29.60 -0.61 8.48
CA LYS A 233 31.07 -0.36 8.45
C LYS A 233 31.43 0.95 7.70
N GLY A 234 30.62 1.99 7.88
CA GLY A 234 30.83 3.31 7.28
C GLY A 234 30.28 3.47 5.84
N LEU A 235 29.91 2.38 5.16
CA LEU A 235 29.58 2.39 3.74
C LEU A 235 28.13 2.81 3.45
N GLY A 236 27.18 2.49 4.32
CA GLY A 236 25.74 2.61 4.08
C GLY A 236 25.11 1.33 3.50
N ALA A 237 23.78 1.33 3.37
CA ALA A 237 23.01 0.21 2.85
C ALA A 237 23.06 0.13 1.31
N HIS A 238 23.02 -1.08 0.76
CA HIS A 238 22.97 -1.29 -0.70
C HIS A 238 21.63 -0.82 -1.30
N SER A 239 20.58 -1.09 -0.57
CA SER A 239 19.19 -0.87 -0.98
C SER A 239 18.46 -0.13 0.15
N VAL A 240 17.79 0.97 -0.18
CA VAL A 240 17.01 1.72 0.82
C VAL A 240 15.58 1.87 0.32
N LEU A 241 14.62 1.43 1.13
CA LEU A 241 13.19 1.55 0.88
C LEU A 241 12.68 2.79 1.62
N GLU A 242 12.24 3.80 0.89
CA GLU A 242 11.61 5.01 1.44
C GLU A 242 10.09 4.82 1.41
N CYS A 243 9.49 4.65 2.61
CA CYS A 243 8.08 4.27 2.79
C CYS A 243 7.25 5.32 3.55
N VAL A 244 7.67 6.57 3.58
CA VAL A 244 7.05 7.65 4.37
C VAL A 244 6.54 8.80 3.51
N GLY A 245 7.39 9.34 2.62
CA GLY A 245 7.05 10.44 1.71
C GLY A 245 7.35 11.86 2.21
N HIS A 246 7.95 12.01 3.40
CA HIS A 246 8.38 13.31 3.93
C HIS A 246 9.82 13.65 3.55
N ASP A 247 10.16 14.95 3.53
CA ASP A 247 11.50 15.45 3.23
C ASP A 247 12.59 14.79 4.10
N GLU A 248 12.36 14.73 5.41
CA GLU A 248 13.30 14.10 6.34
C GLU A 248 13.54 12.62 6.06
N ALA A 249 12.49 11.88 5.67
CA ALA A 249 12.60 10.48 5.35
C ALA A 249 13.41 10.28 4.06
N MET A 250 13.16 11.11 3.04
CA MET A 250 13.90 11.07 1.79
C MET A 250 15.37 11.49 1.99
N LEU A 251 15.63 12.55 2.78
CA LEU A 251 16.99 12.95 3.16
C LEU A 251 17.72 11.83 3.90
N THR A 252 17.05 11.19 4.85
CA THR A 252 17.61 10.04 5.57
C THR A 252 17.94 8.91 4.60
N ALA A 253 17.01 8.54 3.71
CA ALA A 253 17.19 7.47 2.72
C ALA A 253 18.42 7.74 1.82
N LEU A 254 18.54 8.97 1.31
CA LEU A 254 19.66 9.38 0.46
C LEU A 254 21.01 9.47 1.23
N SER A 255 20.97 9.70 2.54
CA SER A 255 22.16 9.79 3.38
C SER A 255 22.69 8.43 3.80
N ILE A 256 21.81 7.43 3.98
CA ILE A 256 22.20 6.08 4.43
C ILE A 256 22.44 5.10 3.29
N VAL A 257 22.05 5.42 2.06
CA VAL A 257 22.39 4.58 0.90
C VAL A 257 23.86 4.72 0.57
N ARG A 258 24.55 3.61 0.27
CA ARG A 258 25.96 3.62 -0.14
C ARG A 258 26.15 4.18 -1.55
N ALA A 259 27.37 4.55 -1.90
CA ALA A 259 27.71 4.85 -3.29
C ALA A 259 27.41 3.65 -4.21
N GLY A 260 26.82 3.91 -5.37
CA GLY A 260 26.36 2.87 -6.30
C GLY A 260 25.14 2.07 -5.80
N GLY A 261 24.50 2.50 -4.71
CA GLY A 261 23.28 1.88 -4.19
C GLY A 261 22.00 2.46 -4.79
N ALA A 262 20.87 1.94 -4.37
CA ALA A 262 19.56 2.33 -4.89
C ALA A 262 18.56 2.69 -3.78
N VAL A 263 17.74 3.72 -4.04
CA VAL A 263 16.61 4.11 -3.21
C VAL A 263 15.32 3.81 -3.98
N GLY A 264 14.49 2.92 -3.42
CA GLY A 264 13.14 2.65 -3.89
C GLY A 264 12.14 3.47 -3.08
N ARG A 265 11.55 4.49 -3.67
CA ARG A 265 10.62 5.38 -3.00
C ARG A 265 9.17 5.03 -3.34
N VAL A 266 8.36 4.83 -2.32
CA VAL A 266 6.92 4.55 -2.45
C VAL A 266 6.07 5.39 -1.48
N GLY A 267 6.71 6.10 -0.56
CA GLY A 267 6.01 7.10 0.25
C GLY A 267 5.38 8.16 -0.66
N VAL A 268 4.08 8.48 -0.45
CA VAL A 268 3.40 9.52 -1.22
C VAL A 268 4.08 10.87 -0.93
N PRO A 269 4.71 11.50 -1.94
CA PRO A 269 5.58 12.63 -1.69
C PRO A 269 4.81 13.84 -1.20
N GLN A 270 5.23 14.41 -0.08
CA GLN A 270 4.75 15.68 0.48
C GLN A 270 5.70 16.84 0.21
N HIS A 271 6.69 16.61 -0.64
CA HIS A 271 7.70 17.59 -1.07
C HIS A 271 7.58 17.87 -2.57
N ARG A 272 8.02 19.06 -2.99
CA ARG A 272 8.02 19.47 -4.41
C ARG A 272 9.26 19.02 -5.15
N GLU A 273 10.39 18.90 -4.46
CA GLU A 273 11.69 18.59 -5.04
C GLU A 273 12.33 17.41 -4.29
N ILE A 274 13.11 16.61 -5.01
CA ILE A 274 13.90 15.56 -4.37
C ILE A 274 15.13 16.23 -3.72
N PRO A 275 15.27 16.13 -2.38
CA PRO A 275 16.41 16.71 -1.70
C PRO A 275 17.72 16.01 -2.09
N ALA A 276 18.86 16.71 -1.91
CA ALA A 276 20.20 16.14 -2.10
C ALA A 276 20.49 15.62 -3.53
N ALA A 277 19.98 16.28 -4.58
CA ALA A 277 20.25 15.91 -5.97
C ALA A 277 21.75 15.87 -6.29
N VAL A 278 22.52 16.90 -5.92
CA VAL A 278 23.97 16.98 -6.18
C VAL A 278 24.76 15.90 -5.44
N PRO A 279 24.61 15.68 -4.12
CA PRO A 279 25.28 14.58 -3.43
C PRO A 279 24.91 13.19 -3.99
N SER A 280 23.70 13.00 -4.47
CA SER A 280 23.27 11.74 -5.08
C SER A 280 23.97 11.48 -6.42
N PHE A 281 24.12 12.52 -7.23
CA PHE A 281 24.83 12.46 -8.50
C PHE A 281 26.29 11.98 -8.32
N PHE A 282 27.05 12.62 -7.42
CA PHE A 282 28.46 12.27 -7.20
C PHE A 282 28.67 10.91 -6.51
N ARG A 283 27.60 10.29 -6.01
CA ARG A 283 27.65 8.95 -5.39
C ARG A 283 27.05 7.87 -6.28
N ASN A 284 26.64 8.19 -7.51
CA ASN A 284 26.00 7.27 -8.47
C ASN A 284 24.80 6.55 -7.84
N ILE A 285 23.92 7.28 -7.15
CA ILE A 285 22.74 6.70 -6.50
C ILE A 285 21.61 6.58 -7.54
N THR A 286 21.02 5.39 -7.64
CA THR A 286 19.77 5.18 -8.35
C THR A 286 18.59 5.58 -7.46
N ILE A 287 17.65 6.38 -8.00
CA ILE A 287 16.38 6.71 -7.37
C ILE A 287 15.28 6.21 -8.30
N ALA A 288 14.46 5.29 -7.81
CA ALA A 288 13.38 4.68 -8.58
C ALA A 288 12.13 4.48 -7.71
N GLY A 289 11.03 3.99 -8.29
CA GLY A 289 9.78 3.76 -7.57
C GLY A 289 8.65 4.69 -8.06
N GLY A 290 7.74 5.03 -7.19
CA GLY A 290 6.49 5.74 -7.49
C GLY A 290 5.29 4.92 -7.06
N PRO A 291 4.07 5.20 -7.59
CA PRO A 291 2.89 4.39 -7.31
C PRO A 291 3.13 2.94 -7.76
N ALA A 292 3.00 2.01 -6.83
CA ALA A 292 3.30 0.60 -7.10
C ALA A 292 2.29 0.00 -8.08
N PRO A 293 2.71 -0.67 -9.16
CA PRO A 293 1.82 -1.39 -10.06
C PRO A 293 1.33 -2.70 -9.41
N VAL A 294 0.57 -2.58 -8.33
CA VAL A 294 0.17 -3.68 -7.44
C VAL A 294 -0.53 -4.80 -8.22
N ARG A 295 -1.35 -4.45 -9.24
CA ARG A 295 -2.01 -5.45 -10.09
C ARG A 295 -1.02 -6.46 -10.67
N ALA A 296 0.16 -6.02 -11.09
CA ALA A 296 1.20 -6.90 -11.63
C ALA A 296 1.81 -7.82 -10.57
N TYR A 297 1.79 -7.41 -9.30
CA TYR A 297 2.42 -8.16 -8.22
C TYR A 297 1.47 -9.14 -7.51
N ILE A 298 0.15 -9.00 -7.65
CA ILE A 298 -0.81 -9.86 -6.97
C ILE A 298 -0.55 -11.33 -7.31
N GLU A 299 -0.40 -11.65 -8.60
CA GLU A 299 -0.20 -13.04 -9.05
C GLU A 299 1.15 -13.63 -8.60
N GLU A 300 2.18 -12.78 -8.44
CA GLU A 300 3.49 -13.18 -7.91
C GLU A 300 3.45 -13.45 -6.39
N LEU A 301 2.70 -12.62 -5.64
CA LEU A 301 2.70 -12.66 -4.17
C LEU A 301 1.63 -13.59 -3.59
N LEU A 302 0.54 -13.82 -4.32
CA LEU A 302 -0.59 -14.64 -3.88
C LEU A 302 -0.17 -16.07 -3.46
N PRO A 303 0.65 -16.80 -4.21
CA PRO A 303 1.12 -18.13 -3.78
C PRO A 303 1.88 -18.10 -2.45
N ASP A 304 2.69 -17.06 -2.20
CA ASP A 304 3.45 -16.95 -0.95
C ASP A 304 2.54 -16.70 0.25
N VAL A 305 1.45 -15.94 0.06
CA VAL A 305 0.41 -15.74 1.07
C VAL A 305 -0.37 -17.04 1.30
N MET A 306 -0.79 -17.72 0.22
CA MET A 306 -1.60 -18.94 0.31
C MET A 306 -0.86 -20.09 1.00
N GLU A 307 0.46 -20.18 0.82
CA GLU A 307 1.31 -21.21 1.42
C GLU A 307 1.86 -20.78 2.79
N GLY A 308 1.50 -19.59 3.29
CA GLY A 308 1.96 -19.08 4.58
C GLY A 308 3.44 -18.69 4.64
N ARG A 309 4.13 -18.61 3.47
CA ARG A 309 5.54 -18.17 3.41
C ARG A 309 5.69 -16.72 3.83
N ILE A 310 4.69 -15.90 3.59
CA ILE A 310 4.59 -14.53 4.09
C ILE A 310 3.23 -14.32 4.78
N GLN A 311 3.21 -13.54 5.85
CA GLN A 311 2.02 -13.28 6.64
C GLN A 311 1.80 -11.76 6.83
N PRO A 312 1.64 -10.99 5.75
CA PRO A 312 1.54 -9.53 5.83
C PRO A 312 0.27 -9.05 6.56
N GLY A 313 -0.75 -9.89 6.68
CA GLY A 313 -2.00 -9.56 7.37
C GLY A 313 -1.84 -9.21 8.85
N ARG A 314 -0.72 -9.53 9.46
CA ARG A 314 -0.40 -9.14 10.84
C ARG A 314 -0.21 -7.63 11.03
N VAL A 315 -0.17 -6.84 9.96
CA VAL A 315 -0.22 -5.38 10.05
C VAL A 315 -1.59 -4.86 10.48
N PHE A 316 -2.66 -5.68 10.36
CA PHE A 316 -3.98 -5.33 10.87
C PHE A 316 -4.05 -5.65 12.37
N ASP A 317 -3.99 -4.61 13.19
CA ASP A 317 -4.07 -4.67 14.64
C ASP A 317 -5.42 -4.21 15.20
N SER A 318 -6.34 -3.79 14.33
CA SER A 318 -7.69 -3.40 14.66
C SER A 318 -8.68 -3.80 13.56
N VAL A 319 -9.90 -4.16 13.98
CA VAL A 319 -11.01 -4.53 13.09
C VAL A 319 -12.25 -3.76 13.53
N VAL A 320 -12.92 -3.10 12.59
CA VAL A 320 -14.16 -2.36 12.83
C VAL A 320 -15.24 -2.75 11.82
N ASN A 321 -16.51 -2.50 12.15
CA ASN A 321 -17.59 -2.44 11.16
C ASN A 321 -17.63 -1.03 10.52
N LEU A 322 -18.57 -0.79 9.59
CA LEU A 322 -18.70 0.53 8.97
C LEU A 322 -18.89 1.65 9.99
N ASP A 323 -19.74 1.45 11.00
CA ASP A 323 -20.02 2.50 12.00
C ASP A 323 -18.77 2.90 12.80
N GLY A 324 -17.80 1.99 12.94
CA GLY A 324 -16.51 2.22 13.62
C GLY A 324 -15.43 2.89 12.76
N VAL A 325 -15.69 3.15 11.46
CA VAL A 325 -14.67 3.70 10.56
C VAL A 325 -14.14 5.07 10.99
N PRO A 326 -14.97 6.04 11.46
CA PRO A 326 -14.45 7.33 11.93
C PRO A 326 -13.47 7.19 13.10
N ASP A 327 -13.73 6.26 14.02
CA ASP A 327 -12.82 5.94 15.12
C ASP A 327 -11.54 5.25 14.64
N GLY A 328 -11.64 4.41 13.61
CA GLY A 328 -10.50 3.81 12.92
C GLY A 328 -9.55 4.84 12.33
N TYR A 329 -10.06 5.87 11.64
CA TYR A 329 -9.28 6.99 11.15
C TYR A 329 -8.54 7.70 12.27
N ARG A 330 -9.25 8.01 13.36
CA ARG A 330 -8.68 8.65 14.55
C ARG A 330 -7.57 7.80 15.17
N ALA A 331 -7.80 6.50 15.35
CA ALA A 331 -6.82 5.58 15.93
C ALA A 331 -5.54 5.50 15.09
N MET A 332 -5.64 5.42 13.76
CA MET A 332 -4.48 5.42 12.88
C MET A 332 -3.76 6.77 12.88
N ASN A 333 -4.50 7.89 12.86
CA ASN A 333 -3.93 9.24 12.89
C ASN A 333 -3.16 9.51 14.20
N GLU A 334 -3.68 9.06 15.32
CA GLU A 334 -3.02 9.12 16.64
C GLU A 334 -1.93 8.04 16.83
N ARG A 335 -1.68 7.22 15.80
CA ARG A 335 -0.70 6.12 15.82
C ARG A 335 -0.98 5.04 16.88
N LYS A 336 -2.23 4.94 17.33
CA LYS A 336 -2.71 3.88 18.23
C LYS A 336 -2.95 2.56 17.50
N SER A 337 -3.15 2.63 16.18
CA SER A 337 -3.25 1.45 15.31
C SER A 337 -2.26 1.55 14.14
N ILE A 338 -1.76 0.41 13.68
CA ILE A 338 -0.91 0.29 12.49
C ILE A 338 -1.79 0.39 11.25
N LYS A 339 -2.81 -0.48 11.18
CA LYS A 339 -3.75 -0.56 10.06
C LYS A 339 -5.09 -1.12 10.53
N VAL A 340 -6.16 -0.45 10.16
CA VAL A 340 -7.53 -0.83 10.54
C VAL A 340 -8.21 -1.57 9.40
N MET A 341 -8.66 -2.79 9.66
CA MET A 341 -9.50 -3.56 8.72
C MET A 341 -10.98 -3.23 8.97
N ILE A 342 -11.75 -3.15 7.89
CA ILE A 342 -13.19 -2.88 7.89
C ILE A 342 -13.93 -4.13 7.44
N LYS A 343 -14.96 -4.52 8.19
CA LYS A 343 -15.97 -5.51 7.81
C LYS A 343 -17.28 -4.75 7.59
N PRO A 344 -17.66 -4.44 6.34
CA PRO A 344 -18.87 -3.67 6.05
C PRO A 344 -20.15 -4.33 6.52
#